data_15d30adc19aea06f753547332deedd29
#
_entry.id   15d30adc19aea06f753547332deedd29
#
_cell.length_a   1.000
_cell.length_b   1.000
_cell.length_c   1.000
_cell.angle_alpha   90.00
_cell.angle_beta   90.00
_cell.angle_gamma   90.00
#
_symmetry.space_group_name_H-M   'P 1'
#
loop_
_entity.id
_entity.type
_entity.pdbx_description
1 polymer ?
#
loop_
_entity_poly.entity_id
_entity_poly.type
_entity_poly.pdbx_seq_one_letter_code
_entity_poly.pdbx_strand_id
1 'polypeptide(L)'
;FLFKMGIEYEYEASFQYKTKSMDFRQYKPDFYLPEHNIYIEHFGIDKNGNTAPYINKEEYHQGIEWKRKIHKDHETVLIETFFHEHIDGSLRNKLTKKLEDAGIECKPLPNDAVIETLRENNELTEFAKLMSQIIKRYKANWFDQEKLNSKINASPYKKHLDIALELMMPLKGRYEKILIDQDEIDFDDMIGKALEYVLNGSFKPNWKYIMVDEFQDISDPRARLVKALKDKTTNCSLFCVGDDWQAIYRFTGSDISFTTGFSDYFGVTQFTKLKK
;
A
#
# COMPACT_ATOMS: atom_id res chain seq x y z
N PHE A 1 -11.19 -8.54 -13.56
CA PHE A 1 -11.92 -9.82 -13.65
C PHE A 1 -12.18 -10.19 -15.12
N LEU A 2 -12.84 -9.36 -15.93
CA LEU A 2 -13.17 -9.63 -17.33
C LEU A 2 -11.93 -10.05 -18.12
N PHE A 3 -10.88 -9.25 -18.10
CA PHE A 3 -9.59 -9.58 -18.73
C PHE A 3 -9.07 -10.97 -18.32
N LYS A 4 -9.05 -11.27 -17.00
CA LYS A 4 -8.59 -12.58 -16.52
C LYS A 4 -9.43 -13.75 -17.03
N MET A 5 -10.70 -13.52 -17.35
CA MET A 5 -11.62 -14.51 -17.93
C MET A 5 -11.56 -14.56 -19.46
N GLY A 6 -10.62 -13.86 -20.08
CA GLY A 6 -10.45 -13.84 -21.53
C GLY A 6 -11.57 -13.11 -22.28
N ILE A 7 -12.27 -12.21 -21.59
CA ILE A 7 -13.39 -11.44 -22.16
C ILE A 7 -12.86 -10.08 -22.61
N GLU A 8 -13.02 -9.76 -23.88
CA GLU A 8 -12.70 -8.45 -24.41
C GLU A 8 -13.72 -7.41 -23.95
N TYR A 9 -13.24 -6.25 -23.53
CA TYR A 9 -14.10 -5.17 -23.03
C TYR A 9 -13.51 -3.79 -23.30
N GLU A 10 -14.39 -2.81 -23.43
CA GLU A 10 -14.07 -1.39 -23.44
C GLU A 10 -14.56 -0.74 -22.15
N TYR A 11 -13.68 -0.01 -21.47
CA TYR A 11 -14.01 0.72 -20.23
C TYR A 11 -14.56 2.10 -20.57
N GLU A 12 -15.71 2.48 -19.97
CA GLU A 12 -16.40 3.77 -20.19
C GLU A 12 -16.59 4.15 -21.66
N ALA A 13 -16.80 3.15 -22.52
CA ALA A 13 -17.13 3.39 -23.92
C ALA A 13 -18.42 4.20 -24.06
N SER A 14 -18.48 5.08 -25.03
CA SER A 14 -19.73 5.80 -25.28
C SER A 14 -20.83 4.85 -25.76
N PHE A 15 -22.00 4.89 -25.11
CA PHE A 15 -23.14 4.10 -25.54
C PHE A 15 -23.44 4.37 -27.04
N GLN A 16 -23.69 3.33 -27.80
CA GLN A 16 -23.80 3.41 -29.27
C GLN A 16 -24.92 4.31 -29.76
N TYR A 17 -25.96 4.56 -28.95
CA TYR A 17 -27.06 5.46 -29.28
C TYR A 17 -26.87 6.83 -28.63
N LYS A 18 -27.42 7.87 -29.26
CA LYS A 18 -27.34 9.22 -28.73
C LYS A 18 -28.27 9.39 -27.54
N THR A 19 -27.70 9.58 -26.37
CA THR A 19 -28.44 9.80 -25.10
C THR A 19 -28.27 11.20 -24.55
N LYS A 20 -27.38 12.00 -25.17
CA LYS A 20 -27.11 13.39 -24.75
C LYS A 20 -28.36 14.25 -24.92
N SER A 21 -28.82 14.87 -23.84
CA SER A 21 -29.92 15.85 -23.80
C SER A 21 -29.47 17.13 -23.11
N MET A 22 -30.41 18.06 -22.85
CA MET A 22 -30.14 19.26 -22.03
C MET A 22 -29.78 18.90 -20.58
N ASP A 23 -30.38 17.82 -20.05
CA ASP A 23 -30.26 17.40 -18.65
C ASP A 23 -29.21 16.28 -18.44
N PHE A 24 -28.90 15.52 -19.49
CA PHE A 24 -28.00 14.36 -19.39
C PHE A 24 -26.86 14.42 -20.38
N ARG A 25 -25.66 14.03 -19.90
CA ARG A 25 -24.49 13.79 -20.76
C ARG A 25 -24.70 12.53 -21.59
N GLN A 26 -23.86 12.35 -22.62
CA GLN A 26 -23.80 11.07 -23.33
C GLN A 26 -23.50 9.95 -22.33
N TYR A 27 -24.32 8.91 -22.36
CA TYR A 27 -24.17 7.78 -21.47
C TYR A 27 -22.91 6.98 -21.80
N LYS A 28 -22.21 6.60 -20.75
CA LYS A 28 -21.05 5.74 -20.80
C LYS A 28 -21.23 4.65 -19.74
N PRO A 29 -21.54 3.42 -20.14
CA PRO A 29 -21.57 2.29 -19.22
C PRO A 29 -20.17 2.01 -18.66
N ASP A 30 -20.08 1.38 -17.50
CA ASP A 30 -18.78 1.04 -16.89
C ASP A 30 -17.97 0.12 -17.81
N PHE A 31 -18.61 -0.89 -18.43
CA PHE A 31 -17.97 -1.78 -19.41
C PHE A 31 -18.92 -2.07 -20.58
N TYR A 32 -18.33 -2.16 -21.75
CA TYR A 32 -18.97 -2.65 -22.96
C TYR A 32 -18.22 -3.88 -23.47
N LEU A 33 -18.95 -4.95 -23.83
CA LEU A 33 -18.42 -6.18 -24.39
C LEU A 33 -18.71 -6.20 -25.89
N PRO A 34 -17.76 -5.78 -26.75
CA PRO A 34 -18.04 -5.53 -28.18
C PRO A 34 -18.44 -6.80 -28.94
N GLU A 35 -17.84 -7.95 -28.66
CA GLU A 35 -18.14 -9.21 -29.31
C GLU A 35 -19.57 -9.70 -29.05
N HIS A 36 -20.18 -9.30 -27.93
CA HIS A 36 -21.48 -9.80 -27.51
C HIS A 36 -22.57 -8.71 -27.48
N ASN A 37 -22.21 -7.46 -27.72
CA ASN A 37 -23.09 -6.28 -27.60
C ASN A 37 -23.79 -6.20 -26.23
N ILE A 38 -23.04 -6.47 -25.17
CA ILE A 38 -23.51 -6.49 -23.78
C ILE A 38 -22.83 -5.33 -23.01
N TYR A 39 -23.60 -4.71 -22.15
CA TYR A 39 -23.16 -3.64 -21.28
C TYR A 39 -23.17 -4.09 -19.82
N ILE A 40 -22.22 -3.63 -19.03
CA ILE A 40 -22.14 -3.94 -17.59
C ILE A 40 -22.10 -2.63 -16.82
N GLU A 41 -22.89 -2.55 -15.75
CA GLU A 41 -22.89 -1.46 -14.79
C GLU A 41 -22.65 -1.99 -13.37
N HIS A 42 -21.82 -1.27 -12.62
CA HIS A 42 -21.52 -1.57 -11.22
C HIS A 42 -22.12 -0.49 -10.31
N PHE A 43 -23.30 -0.77 -9.76
CA PHE A 43 -24.02 0.20 -8.94
C PHE A 43 -23.50 0.26 -7.50
N GLY A 44 -23.19 1.48 -7.05
CA GLY A 44 -22.67 1.79 -5.72
C GLY A 44 -23.72 1.76 -4.61
N ILE A 45 -24.55 0.72 -4.52
CA ILE A 45 -25.57 0.58 -3.50
C ILE A 45 -25.34 -0.63 -2.59
N ASP A 46 -25.74 -0.49 -1.32
CA ASP A 46 -25.73 -1.59 -0.34
C ASP A 46 -26.94 -2.53 -0.49
N LYS A 47 -27.02 -3.57 0.36
CA LYS A 47 -28.14 -4.55 0.34
C LYS A 47 -29.52 -3.93 0.61
N ASN A 48 -29.56 -2.76 1.25
CA ASN A 48 -30.78 -2.04 1.58
C ASN A 48 -31.07 -0.91 0.56
N GLY A 49 -30.31 -0.84 -0.53
CA GLY A 49 -30.43 0.19 -1.55
C GLY A 49 -29.91 1.56 -1.09
N ASN A 50 -29.05 1.65 -0.07
CA ASN A 50 -28.44 2.91 0.32
C ASN A 50 -27.18 3.18 -0.47
N THR A 51 -26.96 4.47 -0.75
CA THR A 51 -25.75 5.00 -1.38
C THR A 51 -24.71 5.41 -0.33
N ALA A 52 -23.52 5.78 -0.76
CA ALA A 52 -22.54 6.42 0.12
C ALA A 52 -23.12 7.73 0.72
N PRO A 53 -22.75 8.11 1.97
CA PRO A 53 -23.37 9.22 2.70
C PRO A 53 -23.35 10.59 1.99
N TYR A 54 -22.42 10.79 1.05
CA TYR A 54 -22.25 12.02 0.27
C TYR A 54 -22.97 12.01 -1.08
N ILE A 55 -23.71 10.93 -1.40
CA ILE A 55 -24.47 10.76 -2.65
C ILE A 55 -25.96 10.87 -2.34
N ASN A 56 -26.67 11.72 -3.09
CA ASN A 56 -28.12 11.79 -3.00
C ASN A 56 -28.75 10.47 -3.48
N LYS A 57 -29.40 9.77 -2.55
CA LYS A 57 -29.95 8.43 -2.79
C LYS A 57 -31.05 8.47 -3.88
N GLU A 58 -31.91 9.45 -3.84
CA GLU A 58 -33.05 9.53 -4.76
C GLU A 58 -32.60 9.80 -6.19
N GLU A 59 -31.69 10.76 -6.38
CA GLU A 59 -31.11 11.07 -7.69
C GLU A 59 -30.31 9.88 -8.25
N TYR A 60 -29.58 9.16 -7.38
CA TYR A 60 -28.82 7.98 -7.80
C TYR A 60 -29.73 6.85 -8.28
N HIS A 61 -30.84 6.58 -7.56
CA HIS A 61 -31.82 5.59 -7.97
C HIS A 61 -32.55 5.98 -9.26
N GLN A 62 -32.88 7.27 -9.43
CA GLN A 62 -33.43 7.77 -10.71
C GLN A 62 -32.44 7.54 -11.86
N GLY A 63 -31.14 7.74 -11.60
CA GLY A 63 -30.08 7.42 -12.57
C GLY A 63 -30.03 5.94 -12.96
N ILE A 64 -30.18 5.02 -11.99
CA ILE A 64 -30.25 3.59 -12.24
C ILE A 64 -31.46 3.26 -13.13
N GLU A 65 -32.66 3.75 -12.78
CA GLU A 65 -33.86 3.48 -13.56
C GLU A 65 -33.79 4.08 -14.98
N TRP A 66 -33.16 5.26 -15.11
CA TRP A 66 -32.89 5.85 -16.42
C TRP A 66 -31.98 4.96 -17.29
N LYS A 67 -30.89 4.42 -16.72
CA LYS A 67 -30.00 3.50 -17.41
C LYS A 67 -30.75 2.24 -17.86
N ARG A 68 -31.52 1.60 -16.97
CA ARG A 68 -32.36 0.45 -17.27
C ARG A 68 -33.33 0.72 -18.42
N LYS A 69 -33.97 1.90 -18.38
CA LYS A 69 -34.91 2.31 -19.43
C LYS A 69 -34.22 2.46 -20.77
N ILE A 70 -33.05 3.10 -20.83
CA ILE A 70 -32.27 3.25 -22.07
C ILE A 70 -31.97 1.89 -22.69
N HIS A 71 -31.48 0.94 -21.91
CA HIS A 71 -31.17 -0.39 -22.41
C HIS A 71 -32.42 -1.13 -22.89
N LYS A 72 -33.54 -0.95 -22.21
CA LYS A 72 -34.82 -1.52 -22.63
C LYS A 72 -35.34 -0.87 -23.92
N ASP A 73 -35.28 0.46 -24.03
CA ASP A 73 -35.77 1.20 -25.20
C ASP A 73 -34.96 0.92 -26.47
N HIS A 74 -33.68 0.53 -26.30
CA HIS A 74 -32.78 0.19 -27.41
C HIS A 74 -32.57 -1.32 -27.58
N GLU A 75 -33.31 -2.16 -26.85
CA GLU A 75 -33.22 -3.63 -26.89
C GLU A 75 -31.79 -4.17 -26.69
N THR A 76 -31.00 -3.49 -25.83
CA THR A 76 -29.63 -3.88 -25.49
C THR A 76 -29.58 -4.62 -24.15
N VAL A 77 -28.61 -5.51 -23.99
CA VAL A 77 -28.45 -6.31 -22.77
C VAL A 77 -27.61 -5.53 -21.75
N LEU A 78 -28.18 -5.35 -20.55
CA LEU A 78 -27.48 -4.76 -19.41
C LEU A 78 -27.28 -5.82 -18.31
N ILE A 79 -26.04 -6.06 -17.93
CA ILE A 79 -25.65 -6.83 -16.77
C ILE A 79 -25.37 -5.86 -15.62
N GLU A 80 -26.10 -6.01 -14.53
CA GLU A 80 -25.94 -5.18 -13.34
C GLU A 80 -25.16 -5.93 -12.27
N THR A 81 -24.23 -5.24 -11.62
CA THR A 81 -23.51 -5.69 -10.43
C THR A 81 -23.59 -4.62 -9.34
N PHE A 82 -23.38 -4.99 -8.09
CA PHE A 82 -23.64 -4.11 -6.97
C PHE A 82 -22.49 -4.08 -5.98
N PHE A 83 -22.25 -2.92 -5.36
CA PHE A 83 -21.19 -2.73 -4.38
C PHE A 83 -21.27 -3.72 -3.20
N HIS A 84 -22.48 -4.05 -2.73
CA HIS A 84 -22.63 -5.03 -1.65
C HIS A 84 -22.14 -6.43 -2.03
N GLU A 85 -22.20 -6.79 -3.31
CA GLU A 85 -21.67 -8.07 -3.82
C GLU A 85 -20.12 -8.11 -3.76
N HIS A 86 -19.48 -6.94 -3.87
CA HIS A 86 -18.06 -6.83 -3.62
C HIS A 86 -17.70 -7.00 -2.15
N ILE A 87 -18.48 -6.37 -1.26
CA ILE A 87 -18.27 -6.44 0.20
C ILE A 87 -18.46 -7.88 0.74
N ASP A 88 -19.47 -8.60 0.27
CA ASP A 88 -19.73 -9.97 0.73
C ASP A 88 -18.94 -11.05 -0.05
N GLY A 89 -18.11 -10.63 -1.02
CA GLY A 89 -17.27 -11.51 -1.82
C GLY A 89 -18.00 -12.32 -2.91
N SER A 90 -19.32 -12.08 -3.11
CA SER A 90 -20.11 -12.82 -4.09
C SER A 90 -20.04 -12.28 -5.52
N LEU A 91 -19.48 -11.06 -5.71
CA LEU A 91 -19.45 -10.36 -6.99
C LEU A 91 -18.93 -11.24 -8.15
N ARG A 92 -17.79 -11.90 -7.94
CA ARG A 92 -17.18 -12.73 -9.00
C ARG A 92 -18.08 -13.86 -9.45
N ASN A 93 -18.61 -14.62 -8.50
CA ASN A 93 -19.47 -15.77 -8.79
C ASN A 93 -20.77 -15.33 -9.47
N LYS A 94 -21.37 -14.23 -9.01
CA LYS A 94 -22.61 -13.71 -9.60
C LYS A 94 -22.38 -13.14 -10.99
N LEU A 95 -21.29 -12.41 -11.20
CA LEU A 95 -20.94 -11.87 -12.51
C LEU A 95 -20.64 -13.01 -13.50
N THR A 96 -19.85 -14.03 -13.09
CA THR A 96 -19.62 -15.22 -13.91
C THR A 96 -20.94 -15.84 -14.37
N LYS A 97 -21.86 -16.09 -13.42
CA LYS A 97 -23.15 -16.68 -13.75
C LYS A 97 -23.97 -15.82 -14.72
N LYS A 98 -24.02 -14.50 -14.52
CA LYS A 98 -24.75 -13.58 -15.42
C LYS A 98 -24.14 -13.54 -16.82
N LEU A 99 -22.81 -13.67 -16.95
CA LEU A 99 -22.11 -13.75 -18.23
C LEU A 99 -22.42 -15.08 -18.93
N GLU A 100 -22.38 -16.20 -18.19
CA GLU A 100 -22.72 -17.52 -18.71
C GLU A 100 -24.21 -17.60 -19.13
N ASP A 101 -25.12 -17.05 -18.34
CA ASP A 101 -26.56 -16.95 -18.67
C ASP A 101 -26.79 -16.10 -19.94
N ALA A 102 -25.89 -15.15 -20.23
CA ALA A 102 -25.88 -14.35 -21.45
C ALA A 102 -25.13 -15.02 -22.63
N GLY A 103 -24.67 -16.26 -22.46
CA GLY A 103 -24.01 -17.04 -23.51
C GLY A 103 -22.51 -16.77 -23.65
N ILE A 104 -21.88 -16.08 -22.67
CA ILE A 104 -20.45 -15.79 -22.70
C ILE A 104 -19.69 -16.86 -21.92
N GLU A 105 -18.78 -17.53 -22.59
CA GLU A 105 -17.91 -18.52 -21.98
C GLU A 105 -16.76 -17.84 -21.23
N CYS A 106 -16.69 -18.01 -19.91
CA CYS A 106 -15.59 -17.50 -19.08
C CYS A 106 -14.41 -18.48 -19.13
N LYS A 107 -13.39 -18.17 -19.90
CA LYS A 107 -12.15 -18.96 -20.02
C LYS A 107 -10.97 -18.24 -19.34
N PRO A 108 -10.59 -18.65 -18.12
CA PRO A 108 -9.46 -18.01 -17.44
C PRO A 108 -8.18 -18.05 -18.28
N LEU A 109 -7.59 -16.88 -18.51
CA LEU A 109 -6.29 -16.79 -19.16
C LEU A 109 -5.20 -17.45 -18.31
N PRO A 110 -4.20 -18.08 -18.93
CA PRO A 110 -3.01 -18.54 -18.21
C PRO A 110 -2.33 -17.41 -17.45
N ASN A 111 -1.79 -17.69 -16.27
CA ASN A 111 -1.14 -16.67 -15.46
C ASN A 111 -0.01 -15.94 -16.20
N ASP A 112 0.73 -16.64 -17.07
CA ASP A 112 1.81 -16.04 -17.85
C ASP A 112 1.30 -14.97 -18.82
N ALA A 113 0.18 -15.21 -19.49
CA ALA A 113 -0.45 -14.22 -20.36
C ALA A 113 -0.92 -12.98 -19.57
N VAL A 114 -1.48 -13.19 -18.37
CA VAL A 114 -1.88 -12.09 -17.49
C VAL A 114 -0.66 -11.26 -17.07
N ILE A 115 0.44 -11.92 -16.69
CA ILE A 115 1.69 -11.25 -16.29
C ILE A 115 2.28 -10.45 -17.45
N GLU A 116 2.25 -11.00 -18.69
CA GLU A 116 2.75 -10.32 -19.89
C GLU A 116 2.00 -9.01 -20.14
N THR A 117 0.68 -9.05 -20.11
CA THR A 117 -0.15 -7.85 -20.30
C THR A 117 0.06 -6.80 -19.19
N LEU A 118 0.20 -7.24 -17.93
CA LEU A 118 0.54 -6.32 -16.83
C LEU A 118 1.92 -5.68 -17.01
N ARG A 119 2.87 -6.39 -17.64
CA ARG A 119 4.17 -5.84 -18.02
C ARG A 119 4.05 -4.79 -19.12
N GLU A 120 3.33 -5.11 -20.20
CA GLU A 120 3.12 -4.19 -21.33
C GLU A 120 2.45 -2.90 -20.87
N ASN A 121 1.49 -2.98 -19.96
CA ASN A 121 0.81 -1.84 -19.36
C ASN A 121 1.61 -1.14 -18.25
N ASN A 122 2.84 -1.57 -17.96
CA ASN A 122 3.71 -1.03 -16.90
C ASN A 122 3.16 -1.18 -15.47
N GLU A 123 2.05 -1.87 -15.26
CA GLU A 123 1.42 -2.06 -13.95
C GLU A 123 2.29 -2.92 -13.03
N LEU A 124 2.97 -3.94 -13.57
CA LEU A 124 3.89 -4.78 -12.82
C LEU A 124 5.10 -3.98 -12.31
N THR A 125 5.59 -3.01 -13.09
CA THR A 125 6.69 -2.14 -12.72
C THR A 125 6.30 -1.22 -11.55
N GLU A 126 5.11 -0.63 -11.58
CA GLU A 126 4.62 0.22 -10.50
C GLU A 126 4.38 -0.58 -9.22
N PHE A 127 3.82 -1.79 -9.32
CA PHE A 127 3.69 -2.70 -8.18
C PHE A 127 5.05 -3.07 -7.59
N ALA A 128 6.04 -3.40 -8.41
CA ALA A 128 7.40 -3.73 -7.97
C ALA A 128 8.07 -2.54 -7.26
N LYS A 129 7.90 -1.31 -7.77
CA LYS A 129 8.37 -0.09 -7.11
C LYS A 129 7.73 0.09 -5.73
N LEU A 130 6.40 -0.08 -5.65
CA LEU A 130 5.68 0.02 -4.38
C LEU A 130 6.18 -1.01 -3.36
N MET A 131 6.30 -2.28 -3.75
CA MET A 131 6.79 -3.35 -2.88
C MET A 131 8.24 -3.08 -2.43
N SER A 132 9.10 -2.63 -3.33
CA SER A 132 10.48 -2.25 -3.01
C SER A 132 10.53 -1.13 -1.96
N GLN A 133 9.69 -0.10 -2.10
CA GLN A 133 9.60 0.97 -1.11
C GLN A 133 9.10 0.48 0.26
N ILE A 134 8.12 -0.41 0.28
CA ILE A 134 7.59 -0.99 1.52
C ILE A 134 8.66 -1.84 2.20
N ILE A 135 9.36 -2.72 1.46
CA ILE A 135 10.47 -3.54 1.99
C ILE A 135 11.58 -2.66 2.56
N LYS A 136 11.99 -1.63 1.81
CA LYS A 136 13.01 -0.67 2.26
C LYS A 136 12.61 0.01 3.57
N ARG A 137 11.37 0.51 3.66
CA ARG A 137 10.88 1.14 4.90
C ARG A 137 10.76 0.16 6.05
N TYR A 138 10.34 -1.06 5.78
CA TYR A 138 10.26 -2.13 6.79
C TYR A 138 11.65 -2.42 7.37
N LYS A 139 12.65 -2.62 6.52
CA LYS A 139 14.04 -2.89 6.92
C LYS A 139 14.67 -1.69 7.63
N ALA A 140 14.51 -0.48 7.09
CA ALA A 140 15.06 0.75 7.67
C ALA A 140 14.57 1.03 9.10
N ASN A 141 13.38 0.55 9.47
CA ASN A 141 12.86 0.71 10.83
C ASN A 141 13.23 -0.43 11.77
N TRP A 142 13.75 -1.53 11.25
CA TRP A 142 14.09 -2.73 12.02
C TRP A 142 13.06 -3.03 13.14
N PHE A 143 11.80 -3.13 12.73
CA PHE A 143 10.72 -3.37 13.68
C PHE A 143 10.91 -4.70 14.39
N ASP A 144 10.87 -4.65 15.70
CA ASP A 144 10.51 -5.83 16.47
C ASP A 144 9.04 -6.19 16.17
N GLN A 145 8.78 -7.49 16.10
CA GLN A 145 7.47 -8.01 15.66
C GLN A 145 6.32 -7.53 16.56
N GLU A 146 6.55 -7.40 17.85
CA GLU A 146 5.53 -6.94 18.81
C GLU A 146 5.18 -5.47 18.59
N LYS A 147 6.20 -4.62 18.40
CA LYS A 147 6.03 -3.20 18.08
C LYS A 147 5.31 -2.98 16.76
N LEU A 148 5.62 -3.79 15.74
CA LEU A 148 4.95 -3.75 14.45
C LEU A 148 3.48 -4.14 14.59
N ASN A 149 3.19 -5.26 15.22
CA ASN A 149 1.83 -5.75 15.44
C ASN A 149 0.99 -4.74 16.25
N SER A 150 1.57 -4.12 17.27
CA SER A 150 0.91 -3.07 18.05
C SER A 150 0.53 -1.87 17.18
N LYS A 151 1.45 -1.38 16.34
CA LYS A 151 1.18 -0.28 15.40
C LYS A 151 0.10 -0.62 14.38
N ILE A 152 0.12 -1.83 13.83
CA ILE A 152 -0.87 -2.30 12.86
C ILE A 152 -2.25 -2.38 13.51
N ASN A 153 -2.33 -2.97 14.70
CA ASN A 153 -3.60 -3.12 15.43
C ASN A 153 -4.23 -1.78 15.83
N ALA A 154 -3.43 -0.76 16.08
CA ALA A 154 -3.88 0.60 16.39
C ALA A 154 -4.24 1.42 15.15
N SER A 155 -3.95 0.93 13.94
CA SER A 155 -4.18 1.67 12.70
C SER A 155 -5.63 1.54 12.22
N PRO A 156 -6.27 2.63 11.76
CA PRO A 156 -7.57 2.55 11.08
C PRO A 156 -7.50 1.78 9.75
N TYR A 157 -6.30 1.59 9.20
CA TYR A 157 -6.06 0.88 7.95
C TYR A 157 -5.55 -0.56 8.16
N LYS A 158 -5.84 -1.17 9.32
CA LYS A 158 -5.34 -2.50 9.70
C LYS A 158 -5.45 -3.53 8.58
N LYS A 159 -6.63 -3.67 7.97
CA LYS A 159 -6.84 -4.65 6.88
C LYS A 159 -5.92 -4.45 5.69
N HIS A 160 -5.67 -3.21 5.28
CA HIS A 160 -4.76 -2.89 4.17
C HIS A 160 -3.31 -3.19 4.55
N LEU A 161 -2.92 -2.91 5.80
CA LEU A 161 -1.58 -3.21 6.29
C LEU A 161 -1.34 -4.71 6.42
N ASP A 162 -2.33 -5.48 6.88
CA ASP A 162 -2.25 -6.94 6.94
C ASP A 162 -2.04 -7.54 5.53
N ILE A 163 -2.81 -7.10 4.52
CA ILE A 163 -2.65 -7.54 3.13
C ILE A 163 -1.29 -7.11 2.56
N ALA A 164 -0.86 -5.88 2.84
CA ALA A 164 0.45 -5.40 2.39
C ALA A 164 1.60 -6.24 2.95
N LEU A 165 1.52 -6.64 4.24
CA LEU A 165 2.51 -7.54 4.85
C LEU A 165 2.45 -8.94 4.24
N GLU A 166 1.27 -9.49 4.02
CA GLU A 166 1.09 -10.81 3.40
C GLU A 166 1.76 -10.87 2.02
N LEU A 167 1.61 -9.81 1.21
CA LEU A 167 2.25 -9.72 -0.10
C LEU A 167 3.76 -9.44 0.00
N MET A 168 4.18 -8.60 0.94
CA MET A 168 5.56 -8.16 1.09
C MET A 168 6.47 -9.26 1.65
N MET A 169 6.02 -10.02 2.65
CA MET A 169 6.88 -10.95 3.38
C MET A 169 7.53 -12.04 2.51
N PRO A 170 6.83 -12.67 1.55
CA PRO A 170 7.47 -13.61 0.62
C PRO A 170 8.51 -12.93 -0.28
N LEU A 171 8.25 -11.70 -0.75
CA LEU A 171 9.19 -10.94 -1.57
C LEU A 171 10.44 -10.55 -0.78
N LYS A 172 10.27 -10.08 0.46
CA LYS A 172 11.36 -9.81 1.39
C LYS A 172 12.21 -11.05 1.64
N GLY A 173 11.58 -12.18 1.95
CA GLY A 173 12.30 -13.45 2.18
C GLY A 173 13.10 -13.88 0.95
N ARG A 174 12.57 -13.70 -0.25
CA ARG A 174 13.30 -13.97 -1.50
C ARG A 174 14.49 -13.03 -1.69
N TYR A 175 14.29 -11.74 -1.42
CA TYR A 175 15.35 -10.73 -1.49
C TYR A 175 16.49 -11.02 -0.51
N GLU A 176 16.18 -11.31 0.76
CA GLU A 176 17.16 -11.66 1.77
C GLU A 176 17.94 -12.95 1.41
N LYS A 177 17.24 -13.93 0.83
CA LYS A 177 17.91 -15.14 0.35
C LYS A 177 18.92 -14.83 -0.77
N ILE A 178 18.59 -13.96 -1.71
CA ILE A 178 19.51 -13.54 -2.77
C ILE A 178 20.76 -12.88 -2.17
N LEU A 179 20.62 -11.99 -1.18
CA LEU A 179 21.75 -11.36 -0.52
C LEU A 179 22.64 -12.40 0.17
N ILE A 180 22.03 -13.36 0.88
CA ILE A 180 22.78 -14.45 1.55
C ILE A 180 23.53 -15.32 0.53
N ASP A 181 22.86 -15.72 -0.56
CA ASP A 181 23.45 -16.56 -1.60
C ASP A 181 24.62 -15.86 -2.33
N GLN A 182 24.65 -14.53 -2.33
CA GLN A 182 25.70 -13.69 -2.92
C GLN A 182 26.75 -13.22 -1.92
N ASP A 183 26.63 -13.59 -0.64
CA ASP A 183 27.46 -13.08 0.47
C ASP A 183 27.43 -11.53 0.56
N GLU A 184 26.26 -10.94 0.33
CA GLU A 184 26.02 -9.50 0.34
C GLU A 184 25.11 -9.07 1.48
N ILE A 185 25.20 -7.81 1.86
CA ILE A 185 24.27 -7.15 2.79
C ILE A 185 23.90 -5.75 2.25
N ASP A 186 22.69 -5.30 2.51
CA ASP A 186 22.32 -3.94 2.21
C ASP A 186 22.62 -2.97 3.39
N PHE A 187 22.43 -1.67 3.17
CA PHE A 187 22.72 -0.65 4.17
C PHE A 187 21.88 -0.77 5.44
N ASP A 188 20.65 -1.24 5.33
CA ASP A 188 19.77 -1.43 6.49
C ASP A 188 20.23 -2.63 7.31
N ASP A 189 20.66 -3.71 6.66
CA ASP A 189 21.27 -4.88 7.31
C ASP A 189 22.58 -4.52 8.01
N MET A 190 23.40 -3.62 7.44
CA MET A 190 24.64 -3.16 8.10
C MET A 190 24.37 -2.57 9.48
N ILE A 191 23.39 -1.69 9.60
CA ILE A 191 23.02 -1.05 10.87
C ILE A 191 22.51 -2.10 11.85
N GLY A 192 21.65 -2.98 11.41
CA GLY A 192 21.07 -4.00 12.24
C GLY A 192 22.08 -5.04 12.73
N LYS A 193 22.93 -5.55 11.85
CA LYS A 193 24.01 -6.48 12.23
C LYS A 193 25.02 -5.81 13.17
N ALA A 194 25.33 -4.52 12.94
CA ALA A 194 26.19 -3.76 13.85
C ALA A 194 25.58 -3.70 15.25
N LEU A 195 24.26 -3.38 15.35
CA LEU A 195 23.55 -3.40 16.61
C LEU A 195 23.58 -4.77 17.29
N GLU A 196 23.33 -5.83 16.53
CA GLU A 196 23.37 -7.21 17.02
C GLU A 196 24.74 -7.56 17.59
N TYR A 197 25.83 -7.28 16.86
CA TYR A 197 27.20 -7.54 17.31
C TYR A 197 27.58 -6.79 18.60
N VAL A 198 27.07 -5.57 18.77
CA VAL A 198 27.26 -4.83 20.01
C VAL A 198 26.47 -5.43 21.17
N LEU A 199 25.21 -5.78 20.92
CA LEU A 199 24.32 -6.32 21.96
C LEU A 199 24.77 -7.70 22.47
N ASN A 200 25.14 -8.58 21.56
CA ASN A 200 25.61 -9.95 21.90
C ASN A 200 27.07 -10.00 22.36
N GLY A 201 27.79 -8.88 22.32
CA GLY A 201 29.19 -8.77 22.78
C GLY A 201 30.23 -9.29 21.78
N SER A 202 29.86 -9.62 20.54
CA SER A 202 30.80 -9.96 19.46
C SER A 202 31.68 -8.76 19.08
N PHE A 203 31.15 -7.56 19.24
CA PHE A 203 31.90 -6.32 19.15
C PHE A 203 31.89 -5.61 20.52
N LYS A 204 33.07 -5.27 21.03
CA LYS A 204 33.26 -4.56 22.31
C LYS A 204 33.81 -3.15 22.01
N PRO A 205 32.96 -2.12 22.02
CA PRO A 205 33.43 -0.76 21.83
C PRO A 205 34.30 -0.32 23.01
N ASN A 206 35.33 0.51 22.71
CA ASN A 206 36.26 1.03 23.73
C ASN A 206 36.44 2.57 23.61
N TRP A 207 35.46 3.25 23.03
CA TRP A 207 35.56 4.69 22.79
C TRP A 207 35.23 5.51 24.06
N LYS A 208 36.01 6.52 24.34
CA LYS A 208 35.71 7.50 25.40
C LYS A 208 34.62 8.47 25.00
N TYR A 209 34.55 8.80 23.73
CA TYR A 209 33.59 9.75 23.18
C TYR A 209 32.93 9.19 21.94
N ILE A 210 31.62 9.36 21.87
CA ILE A 210 30.82 9.13 20.67
C ILE A 210 30.23 10.48 20.27
N MET A 211 30.45 10.90 19.05
CA MET A 211 29.97 12.17 18.52
C MET A 211 29.03 11.89 17.33
N VAL A 212 27.84 12.49 17.36
CA VAL A 212 26.85 12.35 16.31
C VAL A 212 26.44 13.74 15.84
N ASP A 213 26.65 13.99 14.55
CA ASP A 213 26.20 15.20 13.89
C ASP A 213 24.84 14.98 13.22
N GLU A 214 24.11 16.06 12.92
CA GLU A 214 22.78 16.05 12.29
C GLU A 214 21.82 15.07 13.01
N PHE A 215 21.85 15.12 14.33
CA PHE A 215 21.14 14.15 15.17
C PHE A 215 19.62 14.16 14.97
N GLN A 216 19.02 15.26 14.49
CA GLN A 216 17.59 15.33 14.14
C GLN A 216 17.16 14.35 13.05
N ASP A 217 18.13 13.86 12.25
CA ASP A 217 17.86 12.91 11.16
C ASP A 217 18.09 11.45 11.55
N ILE A 218 18.25 11.18 12.84
CA ILE A 218 18.48 9.82 13.34
C ILE A 218 17.23 8.95 13.20
N SER A 219 17.41 7.72 12.72
CA SER A 219 16.35 6.69 12.71
C SER A 219 16.40 5.82 13.96
N ASP A 220 15.28 5.11 14.29
CA ASP A 220 15.21 4.22 15.45
C ASP A 220 16.37 3.20 15.49
N PRO A 221 16.73 2.47 14.43
CA PRO A 221 17.86 1.55 14.48
C PRO A 221 19.21 2.23 14.78
N ARG A 222 19.44 3.41 14.22
CA ARG A 222 20.67 4.18 14.46
C ARG A 222 20.71 4.69 15.91
N ALA A 223 19.59 5.20 16.44
CA ALA A 223 19.52 5.63 17.83
C ALA A 223 19.77 4.45 18.77
N ARG A 224 19.21 3.28 18.50
CA ARG A 224 19.46 2.03 19.26
C ARG A 224 20.93 1.61 19.19
N LEU A 225 21.56 1.69 18.01
CA LEU A 225 22.98 1.39 17.86
C LEU A 225 23.85 2.36 18.66
N VAL A 226 23.61 3.67 18.57
CA VAL A 226 24.34 4.70 19.33
C VAL A 226 24.19 4.45 20.84
N LYS A 227 22.96 4.16 21.28
CA LYS A 227 22.69 3.82 22.69
C LYS A 227 23.43 2.55 23.14
N ALA A 228 23.38 1.49 22.34
CA ALA A 228 24.08 0.24 22.66
C ALA A 228 25.60 0.44 22.74
N LEU A 229 26.18 1.17 21.83
CA LEU A 229 27.60 1.52 21.84
C LEU A 229 27.98 2.32 23.11
N LYS A 230 27.16 3.31 23.48
CA LYS A 230 27.38 4.07 24.71
C LYS A 230 27.28 3.20 25.95
N ASP A 231 26.22 2.41 26.06
CA ASP A 231 25.89 1.63 27.27
C ASP A 231 26.85 0.42 27.46
N LYS A 232 27.44 -0.11 26.39
CA LYS A 232 28.43 -1.19 26.43
C LYS A 232 29.86 -0.70 26.68
N THR A 233 30.10 0.62 26.66
CA THR A 233 31.41 1.22 26.89
C THR A 233 31.49 1.86 28.27
N THR A 234 32.47 1.46 29.07
CA THR A 234 32.68 2.07 30.38
C THR A 234 33.22 3.50 30.25
N ASN A 235 32.59 4.47 30.94
CA ASN A 235 32.98 5.89 30.93
C ASN A 235 32.94 6.53 29.53
N CYS A 236 31.96 6.16 28.71
CA CYS A 236 31.73 6.77 27.42
C CYS A 236 30.79 8.00 27.53
N SER A 237 31.22 9.11 26.94
CA SER A 237 30.40 10.31 26.81
C SER A 237 29.82 10.39 25.40
N LEU A 238 28.52 10.66 25.31
CA LEU A 238 27.82 10.90 24.05
C LEU A 238 27.64 12.40 23.85
N PHE A 239 28.04 12.90 22.69
CA PHE A 239 27.85 14.29 22.29
C PHE A 239 27.12 14.33 20.95
N CYS A 240 25.94 14.95 20.92
CA CYS A 240 25.13 15.06 19.72
C CYS A 240 24.88 16.52 19.38
N VAL A 241 24.93 16.84 18.08
CA VAL A 241 24.59 18.16 17.55
C VAL A 241 23.43 17.98 16.56
N GLY A 242 22.47 18.86 16.60
CA GLY A 242 21.31 18.81 15.70
C GLY A 242 20.41 20.03 15.87
N ASP A 243 19.58 20.27 14.89
CA ASP A 243 18.59 21.34 14.86
C ASP A 243 17.22 20.73 14.52
N ASP A 244 16.32 20.68 15.48
CA ASP A 244 14.98 20.09 15.34
C ASP A 244 14.12 20.78 14.27
N TRP A 245 14.41 22.07 13.96
CA TRP A 245 13.75 22.80 12.88
C TRP A 245 14.20 22.37 11.48
N GLN A 246 15.36 21.71 11.37
CA GLN A 246 15.89 21.16 10.12
C GLN A 246 15.49 19.70 9.87
N ALA A 247 14.66 19.12 10.71
CA ALA A 247 14.21 17.72 10.61
C ALA A 247 13.23 17.53 9.44
N ILE A 248 13.75 17.37 8.23
CA ILE A 248 12.96 17.18 7.00
C ILE A 248 12.95 15.72 6.48
N TYR A 249 13.77 14.84 7.05
CA TYR A 249 13.98 13.46 6.57
C TYR A 249 13.09 12.40 7.20
N ARG A 250 11.92 12.78 7.73
CA ARG A 250 10.93 11.84 8.28
C ARG A 250 10.52 10.74 7.27
N PHE A 251 10.50 11.05 5.99
CA PHE A 251 10.14 10.10 4.94
C PHE A 251 11.21 8.99 4.73
N THR A 252 12.44 9.20 5.19
CA THR A 252 13.52 8.19 5.19
C THR A 252 13.59 7.38 6.48
N GLY A 253 12.69 7.61 7.44
CA GLY A 253 12.62 6.89 8.70
C GLY A 253 13.27 7.61 9.89
N SER A 254 13.65 8.89 9.75
CA SER A 254 14.08 9.69 10.91
C SER A 254 12.92 9.91 11.88
N ASP A 255 13.23 9.94 13.18
CA ASP A 255 12.27 10.14 14.24
C ASP A 255 12.75 11.24 15.19
N ILE A 256 12.14 12.41 15.06
CA ILE A 256 12.48 13.61 15.83
C ILE A 256 12.29 13.41 17.36
N SER A 257 11.51 12.40 17.76
CA SER A 257 11.31 12.11 19.18
C SER A 257 12.60 11.80 19.94
N PHE A 258 13.62 11.27 19.24
CA PHE A 258 14.95 11.05 19.82
C PHE A 258 15.69 12.36 20.11
N THR A 259 15.44 13.42 19.35
CA THR A 259 16.01 14.75 19.57
C THR A 259 15.26 15.50 20.66
N THR A 260 13.93 15.55 20.57
CA THR A 260 13.07 16.27 21.54
C THR A 260 12.98 15.57 22.89
N GLY A 261 13.05 14.24 22.92
CA GLY A 261 13.05 13.38 24.12
C GLY A 261 14.44 12.79 24.44
N PHE A 262 15.51 13.50 24.11
CA PHE A 262 16.88 12.98 24.20
C PHE A 262 17.24 12.43 25.58
N SER A 263 16.92 13.18 26.64
CA SER A 263 17.20 12.75 28.04
C SER A 263 16.44 11.50 28.44
N ASP A 264 15.21 11.32 27.94
CA ASP A 264 14.38 10.16 28.27
C ASP A 264 14.97 8.89 27.66
N TYR A 265 15.61 9.02 26.50
CA TYR A 265 16.18 7.90 25.77
C TYR A 265 17.65 7.60 26.15
N PHE A 266 18.51 8.64 26.24
CA PHE A 266 19.95 8.49 26.46
C PHE A 266 20.38 8.72 27.94
N GLY A 267 19.47 9.15 28.79
CA GLY A 267 19.72 9.42 30.23
C GLY A 267 20.11 10.86 30.51
N VAL A 268 20.66 11.11 31.73
CA VAL A 268 21.00 12.45 32.21
C VAL A 268 21.87 13.19 31.19
N THR A 269 21.42 14.37 30.81
CA THR A 269 21.98 15.13 29.67
C THR A 269 22.06 16.62 30.02
N GLN A 270 23.13 17.28 29.55
CA GLN A 270 23.23 18.73 29.59
C GLN A 270 22.98 19.28 28.17
N PHE A 271 22.06 20.21 28.06
CA PHE A 271 21.73 20.90 26.81
C PHE A 271 22.37 22.27 26.74
N THR A 272 22.94 22.59 25.59
CA THR A 272 23.41 23.93 25.26
C THR A 272 22.77 24.38 23.95
N LYS A 273 22.11 25.53 23.96
CA LYS A 273 21.56 26.14 22.75
C LYS A 273 22.57 27.14 22.19
N LEU A 274 22.96 26.93 20.96
CA LEU A 274 23.74 27.94 20.21
C LEU A 274 22.77 29.08 19.86
N LYS A 275 23.08 30.28 20.31
CA LYS A 275 22.38 31.51 19.93
C LYS A 275 23.27 32.27 18.95
N LYS A 276 22.66 32.78 17.86
CA LYS A 276 23.31 33.78 17.02
C LYS A 276 23.46 35.06 17.76
#